data_8a7e8a515ecffb6946cfac4ff744a343
#
_entry.id   8a7e8a515ecffb6946cfac4ff744a343
#
_cell.length_a   1.000
_cell.length_b   1.000
_cell.length_c   1.000
_cell.angle_alpha   90.00
_cell.angle_beta   90.00
_cell.angle_gamma   90.00
#
_symmetry.space_group_name_H-M   'P 1'
#
loop_
_entity.id
_entity.type
_entity.pdbx_description
1 polymer ?
#
loop_
_entity_poly.entity_id
_entity_poly.type
_entity_poly.pdbx_seq_one_letter_code
_entity_poly.pdbx_strand_id
1 'polypeptide(L)'
;MALIRKKAVCALAVVLCLFAGCAGVKQHRLQGAQPDAPVESQGGTAVIQGDWVYYLNGDNYMRGEGLRLHQYRGAICRMRRDGTQRELLCEDEVSLFYISAGLIRYAAREGSSYALYCINTDGTGRRRLCGIDNIYSGGGCEFTQEAVYYIRGGCLYKREDEKETRLTQSRVCNIKAAGDYIYYTAYDNEEYGSVCRIAKDDTEPETVSRDSGYVVGASGGRVYYYLFSSGNCYAYENGSSSSVAHLGYDEYCFSEETDYIFASYVNDTDGGGVYRIDTASGTRKLLAPDRAERMVYYDGWLYYINDSQLFSLWRVSPDGEKRECVCSDMISSAQPPDMADGYLYYFNDDDESRIYRLSLADFKSTCVEYEFLA
;
A
#
# COMPACT_ATOMS: atom_id res chain seq x y z
N MET A 1 -1.85 -41.85 -12.35
CA MET A 1 -2.78 -40.98 -11.60
C MET A 1 -2.11 -40.11 -10.52
N ALA A 2 -0.78 -40.05 -10.45
CA ALA A 2 -0.03 -39.30 -9.42
C ALA A 2 0.67 -38.02 -9.97
N LEU A 3 0.58 -37.76 -11.28
CA LEU A 3 1.29 -36.65 -11.92
C LEU A 3 0.44 -35.39 -12.15
N ILE A 4 -0.88 -35.48 -11.95
CA ILE A 4 -1.83 -34.37 -12.22
C ILE A 4 -2.05 -33.50 -10.96
N ARG A 5 -1.78 -34.03 -9.77
CA ARG A 5 -1.97 -33.27 -8.50
C ARG A 5 -0.86 -32.26 -8.17
N LYS A 6 0.33 -32.40 -8.75
CA LYS A 6 1.44 -31.43 -8.48
C LYS A 6 1.37 -30.12 -9.28
N LYS A 7 0.63 -30.10 -10.39
CA LYS A 7 0.50 -28.87 -11.22
C LYS A 7 -0.61 -27.93 -10.76
N ALA A 8 -1.58 -28.39 -9.98
CA ALA A 8 -2.67 -27.57 -9.48
C ALA A 8 -2.26 -26.73 -8.25
N VAL A 9 -1.31 -27.22 -7.45
CA VAL A 9 -0.84 -26.51 -6.24
C VAL A 9 0.06 -25.32 -6.61
N CYS A 10 0.85 -25.42 -7.69
CA CYS A 10 1.69 -24.29 -8.13
C CYS A 10 0.90 -23.14 -8.79
N ALA A 11 -0.26 -23.42 -9.39
CA ALA A 11 -1.07 -22.38 -10.02
C ALA A 11 -1.84 -21.54 -8.98
N LEU A 12 -2.20 -22.14 -7.82
CA LEU A 12 -2.89 -21.42 -6.76
C LEU A 12 -1.94 -20.50 -5.97
N ALA A 13 -0.68 -20.93 -5.78
CA ALA A 13 0.33 -20.11 -5.10
C ALA A 13 0.70 -18.83 -5.88
N VAL A 14 0.64 -18.88 -7.22
CA VAL A 14 0.97 -17.72 -8.07
C VAL A 14 -0.16 -16.67 -8.04
N VAL A 15 -1.42 -17.06 -7.85
CA VAL A 15 -2.55 -16.12 -7.77
C VAL A 15 -2.60 -15.44 -6.40
N LEU A 16 -2.25 -16.13 -5.32
CA LEU A 16 -2.19 -15.55 -3.96
C LEU A 16 -1.04 -14.55 -3.78
N CYS A 17 0.07 -14.68 -4.51
CA CYS A 17 1.18 -13.72 -4.46
C CYS A 17 0.87 -12.37 -5.14
N LEU A 18 -0.18 -12.26 -5.94
CA LEU A 18 -0.54 -11.01 -6.62
C LEU A 18 -1.16 -9.96 -5.68
N PHE A 19 -1.65 -10.35 -4.50
CA PHE A 19 -2.33 -9.45 -3.56
C PHE A 19 -1.48 -9.05 -2.35
N ALA A 20 -0.41 -9.75 -2.02
CA ALA A 20 0.42 -9.43 -0.86
C ALA A 20 1.35 -8.21 -1.04
N GLY A 21 1.43 -7.64 -2.24
CA GLY A 21 2.40 -6.59 -2.57
C GLY A 21 2.03 -5.16 -2.15
N CYS A 22 0.82 -4.90 -1.68
CA CYS A 22 0.34 -3.53 -1.42
C CYS A 22 0.05 -3.20 0.05
N ALA A 23 0.21 -4.13 0.98
CA ALA A 23 -0.07 -3.91 2.40
C ALA A 23 1.11 -3.23 3.11
N GLY A 24 1.30 -1.97 2.89
CA GLY A 24 2.36 -1.21 3.55
C GLY A 24 2.19 0.29 3.40
N VAL A 25 0.93 0.77 3.49
CA VAL A 25 0.71 2.21 3.61
C VAL A 25 1.14 2.62 5.01
N LYS A 26 2.20 3.43 5.12
CA LYS A 26 2.50 4.15 6.36
C LYS A 26 1.30 5.03 6.68
N GLN A 27 0.58 4.70 7.75
CA GLN A 27 -0.43 5.60 8.30
C GLN A 27 0.29 6.77 8.97
N HIS A 28 0.14 7.96 8.42
CA HIS A 28 0.63 9.17 9.05
C HIS A 28 -0.36 9.67 10.07
N ARG A 29 0.16 9.85 11.28
CA ARG A 29 -0.52 10.56 12.34
C ARG A 29 -0.74 12.01 11.89
N LEU A 30 -1.98 12.38 11.62
CA LEU A 30 -2.39 13.78 11.47
C LEU A 30 -2.27 14.48 12.84
N GLN A 31 -1.05 14.79 13.27
CA GLN A 31 -0.87 15.83 14.28
C GLN A 31 -1.18 17.14 13.59
N GLY A 32 -1.91 18.01 14.29
CA GLY A 32 -2.32 19.31 13.80
C GLY A 32 -1.17 20.01 13.07
N ALA A 33 -1.31 20.11 11.75
CA ALA A 33 -0.24 20.41 10.84
C ALA A 33 0.38 21.77 11.16
N GLN A 34 1.67 21.77 11.45
CA GLN A 34 2.48 22.93 11.14
C GLN A 34 2.49 23.08 9.60
N PRO A 35 2.33 24.29 9.05
CA PRO A 35 2.14 24.52 7.61
C PRO A 35 3.24 23.99 6.69
N ASP A 36 4.41 23.63 7.21
CA ASP A 36 5.61 23.30 6.46
C ASP A 36 6.23 21.93 6.82
N ALA A 37 5.55 21.08 7.59
CA ALA A 37 6.06 19.74 7.86
C ALA A 37 5.94 18.86 6.62
N PRO A 38 6.99 18.14 6.21
CA PRO A 38 6.90 17.20 5.09
C PRO A 38 5.91 16.09 5.45
N VAL A 39 4.82 15.99 4.69
CA VAL A 39 3.88 14.88 4.81
C VAL A 39 4.42 13.74 3.95
N GLU A 40 4.84 12.67 4.59
CA GLU A 40 5.23 11.43 3.92
C GLU A 40 3.98 10.55 3.76
N SER A 41 3.45 10.40 2.55
CA SER A 41 2.48 9.37 2.22
C SER A 41 3.06 8.48 1.14
N GLN A 42 3.00 7.20 1.34
CA GLN A 42 3.39 6.23 0.34
C GLN A 42 2.14 5.56 -0.22
N GLY A 43 1.84 5.89 -1.49
CA GLY A 43 0.99 5.04 -2.31
C GLY A 43 -0.47 4.98 -1.94
N GLY A 44 -1.04 6.06 -1.46
CA GLY A 44 -2.45 6.13 -1.16
C GLY A 44 -3.28 6.81 -2.24
N THR A 45 -4.59 6.79 -2.00
CA THR A 45 -5.60 7.45 -2.85
C THR A 45 -5.56 8.96 -2.68
N ALA A 46 -5.19 9.46 -1.48
CA ALA A 46 -5.16 10.90 -1.17
C ALA A 46 -4.08 11.28 -0.13
N VAL A 47 -3.55 12.49 -0.26
CA VAL A 47 -2.49 13.05 0.61
C VAL A 47 -2.79 14.52 0.89
N ILE A 48 -2.54 14.97 2.13
CA ILE A 48 -2.65 16.39 2.50
C ILE A 48 -1.27 17.02 2.54
N GLN A 49 -1.16 18.19 1.89
CA GLN A 49 -0.03 19.09 2.10
C GLN A 49 -0.52 20.55 2.18
N GLY A 50 -0.29 21.21 3.29
CA GLY A 50 -0.78 22.57 3.53
C GLY A 50 -2.32 22.64 3.44
N ASP A 51 -2.84 23.55 2.62
CA ASP A 51 -4.27 23.75 2.42
C ASP A 51 -4.86 22.85 1.34
N TRP A 52 -4.10 21.94 0.77
CA TRP A 52 -4.48 21.12 -0.36
C TRP A 52 -4.57 19.64 -0.02
N VAL A 53 -5.55 18.98 -0.60
CA VAL A 53 -5.63 17.52 -0.72
C VAL A 53 -5.27 17.15 -2.14
N TYR A 54 -4.26 16.30 -2.30
CA TYR A 54 -3.84 15.71 -3.57
C TYR A 54 -4.42 14.30 -3.64
N TYR A 55 -4.96 13.91 -4.77
CA TYR A 55 -5.66 12.63 -4.90
C TYR A 55 -5.57 12.06 -6.32
N LEU A 56 -5.78 10.76 -6.42
CA LEU A 56 -5.96 10.07 -7.71
C LEU A 56 -7.41 10.24 -8.17
N ASN A 57 -7.61 10.65 -9.41
CA ASN A 57 -8.91 10.96 -9.98
C ASN A 57 -9.60 9.70 -10.52
N GLY A 58 -10.12 8.87 -9.65
CA GLY A 58 -10.74 7.59 -9.98
C GLY A 58 -9.74 6.46 -10.19
N ASP A 59 -10.24 5.22 -10.25
CA ASP A 59 -9.42 4.04 -10.44
C ASP A 59 -8.99 3.90 -11.90
N ASN A 60 -7.69 3.73 -12.14
CA ASN A 60 -7.13 3.51 -13.45
C ASN A 60 -7.35 2.09 -13.99
N TYR A 61 -7.63 1.11 -13.13
CA TYR A 61 -7.84 -0.29 -13.52
C TYR A 61 -9.07 -0.47 -14.42
N MET A 62 -10.08 0.38 -14.27
CA MET A 62 -11.32 0.34 -15.05
C MET A 62 -11.24 1.01 -16.43
N ARG A 63 -10.05 1.35 -16.93
CA ARG A 63 -9.85 1.82 -18.33
C ARG A 63 -10.05 0.72 -19.39
N GLY A 64 -10.82 -0.35 -19.08
CA GLY A 64 -11.14 -1.45 -19.99
C GLY A 64 -12.08 -1.07 -21.13
N GLU A 65 -12.00 -1.81 -22.23
CA GLU A 65 -12.73 -1.57 -23.49
C GLU A 65 -14.25 -1.49 -23.28
N GLY A 66 -14.87 -0.38 -23.71
CA GLY A 66 -16.31 -0.26 -23.94
C GLY A 66 -17.11 0.63 -23.02
N LEU A 67 -16.59 1.06 -21.88
CA LEU A 67 -17.21 2.12 -21.06
C LEU A 67 -16.76 3.50 -21.57
N ARG A 68 -17.60 4.52 -21.47
CA ARG A 68 -17.18 5.92 -21.71
C ARG A 68 -16.24 6.32 -20.59
N LEU A 69 -14.97 6.04 -20.82
CA LEU A 69 -13.90 6.23 -19.87
C LEU A 69 -13.71 7.72 -19.63
N HIS A 70 -13.76 8.10 -18.38
CA HIS A 70 -13.30 9.40 -17.98
C HIS A 70 -11.83 9.57 -18.37
N GLN A 71 -11.53 10.52 -19.19
CA GLN A 71 -10.22 10.75 -19.83
C GLN A 71 -9.08 10.90 -18.80
N TYR A 72 -9.40 11.22 -17.56
CA TYR A 72 -8.46 11.57 -16.50
C TYR A 72 -8.43 10.58 -15.33
N ARG A 73 -8.88 9.34 -15.51
CA ARG A 73 -8.78 8.33 -14.47
C ARG A 73 -7.33 8.00 -14.15
N GLY A 74 -7.02 7.91 -12.84
CA GLY A 74 -5.68 7.73 -12.34
C GLY A 74 -4.81 8.98 -12.44
N ALA A 75 -5.34 10.10 -12.94
CA ALA A 75 -4.64 11.38 -12.96
C ALA A 75 -4.42 11.92 -11.54
N ILE A 76 -3.35 12.67 -11.31
CA ILE A 76 -3.18 13.40 -10.05
C ILE A 76 -3.94 14.72 -10.14
N CYS A 77 -4.85 14.90 -9.20
CA CYS A 77 -5.60 16.13 -8.99
C CYS A 77 -5.30 16.70 -7.60
N ARG A 78 -5.64 17.96 -7.40
CA ARG A 78 -5.70 18.57 -6.07
C ARG A 78 -7.00 19.34 -5.87
N MET A 79 -7.39 19.51 -4.62
CA MET A 79 -8.50 20.36 -4.20
C MET A 79 -8.19 21.01 -2.86
N ARG A 80 -8.92 22.09 -2.52
CA ARG A 80 -8.91 22.61 -1.16
C ARG A 80 -9.50 21.60 -0.19
N ARG A 81 -9.10 21.64 1.10
CA ARG A 81 -9.61 20.75 2.15
C ARG A 81 -11.14 20.75 2.24
N ASP A 82 -11.78 21.87 1.95
CA ASP A 82 -13.26 21.99 1.90
C ASP A 82 -13.89 21.31 0.67
N GLY A 83 -13.08 20.82 -0.27
CA GLY A 83 -13.51 20.16 -1.51
C GLY A 83 -13.74 21.11 -2.69
N THR A 84 -13.40 22.38 -2.53
CA THR A 84 -13.47 23.39 -3.60
C THR A 84 -12.16 23.48 -4.41
N GLN A 85 -12.16 24.26 -5.48
CA GLN A 85 -10.97 24.55 -6.31
C GLN A 85 -10.26 23.27 -6.77
N ARG A 86 -10.99 22.38 -7.43
CA ARG A 86 -10.42 21.15 -8.00
C ARG A 86 -9.59 21.47 -9.22
N GLU A 87 -8.35 20.97 -9.25
CA GLU A 87 -7.37 21.23 -10.30
C GLU A 87 -6.71 19.93 -10.74
N LEU A 88 -6.60 19.74 -12.06
CA LEU A 88 -5.82 18.65 -12.66
C LEU A 88 -4.35 19.05 -12.72
N LEU A 89 -3.46 18.19 -12.20
CA LEU A 89 -2.01 18.44 -12.20
C LEU A 89 -1.29 17.66 -13.30
N CYS A 90 -1.68 16.41 -13.55
CA CYS A 90 -1.19 15.62 -14.67
C CYS A 90 -2.24 14.63 -15.15
N GLU A 91 -2.13 14.22 -16.43
CA GLU A 91 -3.05 13.27 -17.09
C GLU A 91 -2.50 11.84 -17.12
N ASP A 92 -1.38 11.59 -16.43
CA ASP A 92 -0.74 10.28 -16.43
C ASP A 92 -1.61 9.23 -15.71
N GLU A 93 -1.48 7.98 -16.13
CA GLU A 93 -2.11 6.85 -15.46
C GLU A 93 -1.25 6.46 -14.23
N VAL A 94 -1.47 7.18 -13.13
CA VAL A 94 -0.68 7.07 -11.91
C VAL A 94 -1.17 5.91 -11.06
N SER A 95 -0.24 5.11 -10.56
CA SER A 95 -0.53 3.98 -9.69
C SER A 95 -0.22 4.27 -8.22
N LEU A 96 0.79 5.10 -7.97
CA LEU A 96 1.15 5.55 -6.63
C LEU A 96 1.94 6.86 -6.72
N PHE A 97 1.80 7.71 -5.71
CA PHE A 97 2.51 8.98 -5.64
C PHE A 97 2.95 9.33 -4.22
N TYR A 98 3.90 10.22 -4.12
CA TYR A 98 4.49 10.71 -2.88
C TYR A 98 4.79 12.19 -2.99
N ILE A 99 4.51 12.96 -1.94
CA ILE A 99 4.73 14.40 -1.91
C ILE A 99 5.76 14.75 -0.83
N SER A 100 6.79 15.48 -1.23
CA SER A 100 7.81 16.03 -0.33
C SER A 100 8.32 17.35 -0.86
N ALA A 101 8.46 18.34 -0.01
CA ALA A 101 9.10 19.63 -0.30
C ALA A 101 8.59 20.32 -1.59
N GLY A 102 7.27 20.30 -1.83
CA GLY A 102 6.67 20.93 -3.01
C GLY A 102 6.83 20.14 -4.32
N LEU A 103 7.34 18.90 -4.25
CA LEU A 103 7.52 18.00 -5.37
C LEU A 103 6.68 16.74 -5.19
N ILE A 104 5.95 16.35 -6.22
CA ILE A 104 5.25 15.07 -6.33
C ILE A 104 6.15 14.13 -7.13
N ARG A 105 6.52 12.99 -6.55
CA ARG A 105 7.15 11.88 -7.25
C ARG A 105 6.12 10.77 -7.41
N TYR A 106 6.05 10.15 -8.57
CA TYR A 106 5.02 9.15 -8.82
C TYR A 106 5.48 8.08 -9.81
N ALA A 107 4.84 6.92 -9.72
CA ALA A 107 4.93 5.85 -10.68
C ALA A 107 3.68 5.84 -11.56
N ALA A 108 3.87 5.83 -12.87
CA ALA A 108 2.79 5.82 -13.83
C ALA A 108 3.01 4.76 -14.92
N ARG A 109 1.92 4.30 -15.49
CA ARG A 109 1.92 3.36 -16.60
C ARG A 109 2.31 4.03 -17.90
N GLU A 110 3.18 3.38 -18.67
CA GLU A 110 3.58 3.74 -20.04
C GLU A 110 3.28 2.57 -20.97
N GLY A 111 2.08 2.48 -21.52
CA GLY A 111 1.66 1.33 -22.32
C GLY A 111 1.66 0.04 -21.50
N SER A 112 2.55 -0.90 -21.80
CA SER A 112 2.73 -2.15 -21.04
C SER A 112 3.80 -2.07 -19.94
N SER A 113 4.45 -0.92 -19.77
CA SER A 113 5.56 -0.70 -18.84
C SER A 113 5.18 0.33 -17.78
N TYR A 114 6.08 0.56 -16.82
CA TYR A 114 5.96 1.60 -15.81
C TYR A 114 7.18 2.51 -15.80
N ALA A 115 6.98 3.75 -15.39
CA ALA A 115 8.06 4.70 -15.23
C ALA A 115 7.85 5.60 -14.02
N LEU A 116 8.95 6.12 -13.49
CA LEU A 116 8.96 7.13 -12.46
C LEU A 116 8.97 8.52 -13.09
N TYR A 117 8.20 9.40 -12.49
CA TYR A 117 8.08 10.81 -12.84
C TYR A 117 8.19 11.70 -11.62
N CYS A 118 8.40 12.98 -11.87
CA CYS A 118 8.14 14.01 -10.89
C CYS A 118 7.45 15.21 -11.54
N ILE A 119 6.72 15.97 -10.70
CA ILE A 119 6.01 17.19 -11.06
C ILE A 119 5.94 18.08 -9.82
N ASN A 120 5.96 19.40 -10.01
CA ASN A 120 5.75 20.32 -8.89
C ASN A 120 4.28 20.22 -8.38
N THR A 121 4.06 20.57 -7.13
CA THR A 121 2.71 20.56 -6.52
C THR A 121 1.74 21.55 -7.16
N ASP A 122 2.22 22.44 -8.00
CA ASP A 122 1.40 23.37 -8.83
C ASP A 122 1.10 22.83 -10.24
N GLY A 123 1.55 21.61 -10.57
CA GLY A 123 1.37 20.99 -11.88
C GLY A 123 2.43 21.36 -12.92
N THR A 124 3.41 22.21 -12.58
CA THR A 124 4.49 22.59 -13.51
C THR A 124 5.69 21.64 -13.41
N GLY A 125 6.61 21.71 -14.36
CA GLY A 125 7.90 21.02 -14.28
C GLY A 125 7.82 19.49 -14.37
N ARG A 126 6.78 18.92 -14.98
CA ARG A 126 6.68 17.46 -15.19
C ARG A 126 7.88 16.94 -15.96
N ARG A 127 8.54 15.93 -15.42
CA ARG A 127 9.64 15.25 -16.07
C ARG A 127 9.65 13.75 -15.77
N ARG A 128 10.04 12.96 -16.75
CA ARG A 128 10.29 11.53 -16.61
C ARG A 128 11.65 11.30 -15.97
N LEU A 129 11.70 10.41 -14.98
CA LEU A 129 12.92 10.07 -14.26
C LEU A 129 13.60 8.83 -14.85
N CYS A 130 12.89 7.70 -14.89
CA CYS A 130 13.39 6.44 -15.45
C CYS A 130 12.25 5.44 -15.66
N GLY A 131 12.53 4.35 -16.43
CA GLY A 131 11.67 3.16 -16.46
C GLY A 131 11.87 2.30 -15.22
N ILE A 132 10.84 1.57 -14.81
CA ILE A 132 10.87 0.61 -13.72
C ILE A 132 10.15 -0.68 -14.11
N ASP A 133 10.38 -1.75 -13.33
CA ASP A 133 9.63 -2.99 -13.49
C ASP A 133 8.18 -2.81 -13.02
N ASN A 134 7.32 -3.78 -13.34
CA ASN A 134 5.93 -3.75 -12.92
C ASN A 134 5.82 -3.69 -11.39
N ILE A 135 5.15 -2.66 -10.89
CA ILE A 135 4.99 -2.39 -9.46
C ILE A 135 4.05 -3.38 -8.75
N TYR A 136 3.19 -4.08 -9.50
CA TYR A 136 2.21 -5.03 -8.96
C TYR A 136 2.70 -6.49 -8.92
N SER A 137 3.73 -6.85 -9.66
CA SER A 137 4.23 -8.24 -9.77
C SER A 137 5.52 -8.48 -8.99
N GLY A 138 5.47 -8.27 -7.65
CA GLY A 138 6.66 -8.44 -6.79
C GLY A 138 7.75 -7.41 -7.04
N GLY A 139 7.52 -6.47 -7.96
CA GLY A 139 8.26 -5.26 -8.11
C GLY A 139 7.95 -4.33 -6.94
N GLY A 140 8.66 -3.26 -6.84
CA GLY A 140 8.39 -2.32 -5.78
C GLY A 140 8.95 -0.97 -6.14
N CYS A 141 8.30 0.03 -5.55
CA CYS A 141 8.79 1.38 -5.53
C CYS A 141 8.53 1.93 -4.14
N GLU A 142 9.59 2.35 -3.46
CA GLU A 142 9.51 2.97 -2.14
C GLU A 142 10.01 4.41 -2.26
N PHE A 143 9.16 5.35 -1.89
CA PHE A 143 9.52 6.76 -1.85
C PHE A 143 9.97 7.12 -0.44
N THR A 144 11.03 7.88 -0.36
CA THR A 144 11.47 8.53 0.88
C THR A 144 11.60 10.04 0.64
N GLN A 145 11.81 10.80 1.68
CA GLN A 145 12.01 12.24 1.56
C GLN A 145 13.17 12.58 0.61
N GLU A 146 14.24 11.79 0.62
CA GLU A 146 15.50 12.06 -0.08
C GLU A 146 15.64 11.33 -1.42
N ALA A 147 15.06 10.13 -1.54
CA ALA A 147 15.29 9.23 -2.66
C ALA A 147 14.07 8.40 -3.04
N VAL A 148 14.12 7.83 -4.24
CA VAL A 148 13.22 6.76 -4.68
C VAL A 148 14.02 5.48 -4.82
N TYR A 149 13.52 4.40 -4.21
CA TYR A 149 14.05 3.04 -4.35
C TYR A 149 13.10 2.24 -5.22
N TYR A 150 13.62 1.53 -6.21
CA TYR A 150 12.78 0.83 -7.18
C TYR A 150 13.50 -0.37 -7.79
N ILE A 151 12.72 -1.27 -8.36
CA ILE A 151 13.22 -2.44 -9.06
C ILE A 151 13.23 -2.17 -10.56
N ARG A 152 14.36 -2.47 -11.20
CA ARG A 152 14.52 -2.44 -12.65
C ARG A 152 15.41 -3.59 -13.11
N GLY A 153 14.93 -4.37 -14.08
CA GLY A 153 15.60 -5.60 -14.51
C GLY A 153 15.81 -6.60 -13.38
N GLY A 154 14.88 -6.61 -12.41
CA GLY A 154 14.95 -7.43 -11.22
C GLY A 154 15.93 -6.95 -10.14
N CYS A 155 16.66 -5.86 -10.32
CA CYS A 155 17.64 -5.36 -9.34
C CYS A 155 17.15 -4.10 -8.64
N LEU A 156 17.58 -3.89 -7.40
CA LEU A 156 17.27 -2.70 -6.61
C LEU A 156 18.16 -1.53 -7.03
N TYR A 157 17.54 -0.40 -7.24
CA TYR A 157 18.14 0.89 -7.55
C TYR A 157 17.71 1.96 -6.55
N LYS A 158 18.58 2.92 -6.31
CA LYS A 158 18.33 4.18 -5.61
C LYS A 158 18.46 5.33 -6.59
N ARG A 159 17.54 6.28 -6.52
CA ARG A 159 17.62 7.53 -7.28
C ARG A 159 17.48 8.72 -6.35
N GLU A 160 18.50 9.54 -6.32
CA GLU A 160 18.58 10.84 -5.66
C GLU A 160 18.67 11.89 -6.76
N ASP A 161 17.62 12.64 -7.00
CA ASP A 161 17.53 13.61 -8.10
C ASP A 161 18.01 13.04 -9.46
N GLU A 162 19.15 13.49 -9.97
CA GLU A 162 19.74 13.02 -11.22
C GLU A 162 20.69 11.83 -11.05
N LYS A 163 21.10 11.52 -9.82
CA LYS A 163 22.01 10.42 -9.53
C LYS A 163 21.24 9.12 -9.36
N GLU A 164 21.61 8.12 -10.14
CA GLU A 164 21.11 6.76 -10.03
C GLU A 164 22.23 5.83 -9.56
N THR A 165 21.92 4.97 -8.58
CA THR A 165 22.87 3.98 -8.04
C THR A 165 22.19 2.62 -8.03
N ARG A 166 22.83 1.61 -8.60
CA ARG A 166 22.41 0.21 -8.47
C ARG A 166 22.89 -0.33 -7.12
N LEU A 167 21.98 -0.84 -6.32
CA LEU A 167 22.27 -1.32 -4.97
C LEU A 167 22.47 -2.83 -4.88
N THR A 168 21.85 -3.63 -5.77
CA THR A 168 22.01 -5.09 -5.76
C THR A 168 22.43 -5.64 -7.11
N GLN A 169 23.18 -6.74 -7.09
CA GLN A 169 23.55 -7.51 -8.29
C GLN A 169 22.57 -8.65 -8.56
N SER A 170 21.99 -9.23 -7.49
CA SER A 170 20.99 -10.29 -7.54
C SER A 170 19.59 -9.71 -7.76
N ARG A 171 18.67 -10.56 -8.22
CA ARG A 171 17.25 -10.22 -8.33
C ARG A 171 16.63 -10.08 -6.95
N VAL A 172 15.71 -9.13 -6.81
CA VAL A 172 15.02 -8.82 -5.58
C VAL A 172 13.52 -8.56 -5.84
N CYS A 173 12.73 -8.66 -4.79
CA CYS A 173 11.32 -8.28 -4.77
C CYS A 173 10.91 -7.77 -3.38
N ASN A 174 9.67 -7.30 -3.25
CA ASN A 174 9.05 -6.90 -1.98
C ASN A 174 9.91 -5.93 -1.18
N ILE A 175 10.28 -4.81 -1.78
CA ILE A 175 11.08 -3.78 -1.10
C ILE A 175 10.22 -2.98 -0.11
N LYS A 176 10.79 -2.67 1.06
CA LYS A 176 10.19 -1.82 2.11
C LYS A 176 11.24 -0.95 2.77
N ALA A 177 10.90 0.34 2.89
CA ALA A 177 11.72 1.28 3.66
C ALA A 177 11.32 1.24 5.15
N ALA A 178 12.29 1.10 6.04
CA ALA A 178 12.10 1.22 7.49
C ALA A 178 13.37 1.76 8.16
N GLY A 179 13.24 2.84 8.93
CA GLY A 179 14.39 3.51 9.53
C GLY A 179 15.45 3.88 8.49
N ASP A 180 16.69 3.55 8.73
CA ASP A 180 17.83 3.85 7.87
C ASP A 180 18.07 2.77 6.79
N TYR A 181 17.16 1.81 6.63
CA TYR A 181 17.36 0.66 5.75
C TYR A 181 16.23 0.51 4.73
N ILE A 182 16.60 -0.13 3.62
CA ILE A 182 15.67 -0.74 2.68
C ILE A 182 15.75 -2.25 2.88
N TYR A 183 14.63 -2.87 3.20
CA TYR A 183 14.47 -4.31 3.33
C TYR A 183 13.90 -4.87 2.04
N TYR A 184 14.32 -6.08 1.70
CA TYR A 184 13.89 -6.73 0.47
C TYR A 184 14.01 -8.25 0.57
N THR A 185 13.32 -8.94 -0.30
CA THR A 185 13.49 -10.38 -0.52
C THR A 185 14.46 -10.60 -1.67
N ALA A 186 15.53 -11.34 -1.44
CA ALA A 186 16.39 -11.80 -2.50
C ALA A 186 15.68 -12.94 -3.27
N TYR A 187 15.90 -12.99 -4.60
CA TYR A 187 15.34 -14.03 -5.46
C TYR A 187 16.45 -15.00 -5.84
N ASP A 188 16.30 -16.28 -5.52
CA ASP A 188 17.23 -17.31 -5.91
C ASP A 188 16.50 -18.38 -6.74
N ASN A 189 17.02 -18.64 -7.96
CA ASN A 189 16.50 -19.67 -8.88
C ASN A 189 14.98 -19.64 -9.13
N GLU A 190 14.40 -18.44 -9.29
CA GLU A 190 12.96 -18.20 -9.49
C GLU A 190 12.07 -18.50 -8.26
N GLU A 191 12.66 -18.70 -7.09
CA GLU A 191 11.95 -18.87 -5.82
C GLU A 191 12.28 -17.71 -4.86
N TYR A 192 11.42 -17.48 -3.87
CA TYR A 192 11.72 -16.56 -2.78
C TYR A 192 12.93 -17.09 -2.00
N GLY A 193 13.94 -16.26 -1.89
CA GLY A 193 15.15 -16.56 -1.14
C GLY A 193 15.18 -15.89 0.23
N SER A 194 16.37 -15.46 0.63
CA SER A 194 16.62 -14.84 1.92
C SER A 194 15.99 -13.45 2.04
N VAL A 195 15.61 -13.07 3.26
CA VAL A 195 15.25 -11.70 3.61
C VAL A 195 16.54 -10.92 3.91
N CYS A 196 16.71 -9.80 3.22
CA CYS A 196 17.90 -8.97 3.30
C CYS A 196 17.52 -7.51 3.61
N ARG A 197 18.54 -6.73 4.00
CA ARG A 197 18.45 -5.28 4.10
C ARG A 197 19.70 -4.61 3.54
N ILE A 198 19.59 -3.36 3.20
CA ILE A 198 20.72 -2.51 2.81
C ILE A 198 20.52 -1.11 3.42
N ALA A 199 21.58 -0.53 3.96
CA ALA A 199 21.49 0.83 4.47
C ALA A 199 21.23 1.81 3.32
N LYS A 200 20.49 2.89 3.57
CA LYS A 200 20.10 3.87 2.56
C LYS A 200 21.29 4.62 1.95
N ASP A 201 22.43 4.62 2.62
CA ASP A 201 23.68 5.28 2.24
C ASP A 201 24.80 4.30 1.86
N ASP A 202 24.52 2.98 1.80
CA ASP A 202 25.50 1.93 1.54
C ASP A 202 25.13 1.13 0.27
N THR A 203 26.06 0.26 -0.15
CA THR A 203 25.91 -0.70 -1.23
C THR A 203 26.13 -2.15 -0.78
N GLU A 204 26.45 -2.37 0.48
CA GLU A 204 26.71 -3.70 1.04
C GLU A 204 25.46 -4.27 1.72
N PRO A 205 24.83 -5.30 1.15
CA PRO A 205 23.65 -5.90 1.73
C PRO A 205 23.97 -6.78 2.95
N GLU A 206 23.07 -6.76 3.92
CA GLU A 206 23.08 -7.62 5.09
C GLU A 206 21.93 -8.64 5.03
N THR A 207 22.20 -9.87 5.46
CA THR A 207 21.17 -10.91 5.57
C THR A 207 20.44 -10.79 6.91
N VAL A 208 19.11 -10.63 6.87
CA VAL A 208 18.20 -10.65 8.03
C VAL A 208 17.81 -12.09 8.37
N SER A 209 17.42 -12.86 7.35
CA SER A 209 17.14 -14.30 7.46
C SER A 209 17.64 -15.03 6.21
N ARG A 210 18.26 -16.18 6.42
CA ARG A 210 18.68 -17.08 5.32
C ARG A 210 17.56 -18.01 4.86
N ASP A 211 16.52 -18.15 5.68
CA ASP A 211 15.38 -18.98 5.33
C ASP A 211 14.54 -18.26 4.27
N SER A 212 13.94 -19.06 3.40
CA SER A 212 13.09 -18.57 2.33
C SER A 212 11.84 -17.89 2.91
N GLY A 213 11.61 -16.65 2.47
CA GLY A 213 10.51 -15.84 2.97
C GLY A 213 10.34 -14.54 2.19
N TYR A 214 9.50 -13.65 2.69
CA TYR A 214 9.30 -12.34 2.08
C TYR A 214 8.96 -11.26 3.11
N VAL A 215 9.30 -10.02 2.78
CA VAL A 215 8.96 -8.85 3.59
C VAL A 215 7.47 -8.55 3.43
N VAL A 216 6.74 -8.49 4.55
CA VAL A 216 5.29 -8.20 4.57
C VAL A 216 4.97 -6.76 4.90
N GLY A 217 5.81 -6.06 5.67
CA GLY A 217 5.55 -4.67 6.01
C GLY A 217 6.58 -4.08 6.97
N ALA A 218 6.37 -2.83 7.33
CA ALA A 218 7.18 -2.12 8.32
C ALA A 218 6.32 -1.14 9.12
N SER A 219 6.60 -1.01 10.41
CA SER A 219 5.96 -0.04 11.30
C SER A 219 6.84 0.21 12.53
N GLY A 220 6.89 1.45 13.02
CA GLY A 220 7.62 1.81 14.24
C GLY A 220 9.11 1.46 14.23
N GLY A 221 9.77 1.49 13.07
CA GLY A 221 11.17 1.08 12.91
C GLY A 221 11.41 -0.43 12.86
N ARG A 222 10.37 -1.24 13.03
CA ARG A 222 10.37 -2.70 12.87
C ARG A 222 10.03 -3.08 11.45
N VAL A 223 10.66 -4.15 10.94
CA VAL A 223 10.28 -4.83 9.71
C VAL A 223 9.65 -6.15 10.05
N TYR A 224 8.57 -6.45 9.37
CA TYR A 224 7.86 -7.73 9.49
C TYR A 224 8.10 -8.56 8.22
N TYR A 225 8.41 -9.83 8.41
CA TYR A 225 8.64 -10.77 7.31
C TYR A 225 8.09 -12.15 7.65
N TYR A 226 7.66 -12.85 6.62
CA TYR A 226 7.10 -14.19 6.70
C TYR A 226 8.13 -15.21 6.23
N LEU A 227 8.24 -16.36 6.92
CA LEU A 227 9.08 -17.47 6.52
C LEU A 227 8.25 -18.70 6.15
N PHE A 228 8.49 -19.24 4.96
CA PHE A 228 7.78 -20.41 4.46
C PHE A 228 8.09 -21.68 5.27
N SER A 229 9.30 -21.82 5.79
CA SER A 229 9.75 -23.00 6.55
C SER A 229 9.00 -23.21 7.85
N SER A 230 8.63 -22.11 8.53
CA SER A 230 7.93 -22.14 9.82
C SER A 230 6.46 -21.79 9.73
N GLY A 231 6.01 -21.12 8.64
CA GLY A 231 4.69 -20.55 8.56
C GLY A 231 4.46 -19.38 9.53
N ASN A 232 5.53 -18.74 10.01
CA ASN A 232 5.46 -17.68 10.99
C ASN A 232 5.84 -16.33 10.40
N CYS A 233 5.22 -15.29 10.94
CA CYS A 233 5.67 -13.91 10.80
C CYS A 233 6.66 -13.57 11.91
N TYR A 234 7.71 -12.86 11.55
CA TYR A 234 8.77 -12.39 12.44
C TYR A 234 8.84 -10.87 12.40
N ALA A 235 9.13 -10.27 13.54
CA ALA A 235 9.54 -8.87 13.63
C ALA A 235 11.07 -8.81 13.74
N TYR A 236 11.70 -7.95 12.93
CA TYR A 236 13.13 -7.64 13.03
C TYR A 236 13.31 -6.23 13.51
N GLU A 237 14.05 -6.08 14.61
CA GLU A 237 14.35 -4.82 15.24
C GLU A 237 15.73 -4.89 15.91
N ASN A 238 16.54 -3.85 15.81
CA ASN A 238 17.84 -3.74 16.51
C ASN A 238 18.77 -4.95 16.32
N GLY A 239 18.81 -5.55 15.13
CA GLY A 239 19.69 -6.66 14.80
C GLY A 239 19.17 -8.03 15.25
N SER A 240 17.97 -8.14 15.78
CA SER A 240 17.40 -9.41 16.23
C SER A 240 15.99 -9.64 15.67
N SER A 241 15.66 -10.93 15.46
CA SER A 241 14.34 -11.36 15.02
C SER A 241 13.60 -12.05 16.16
N SER A 242 12.31 -11.74 16.29
CA SER A 242 11.40 -12.43 17.21
C SER A 242 10.18 -12.93 16.46
N SER A 243 9.72 -14.16 16.77
CA SER A 243 8.46 -14.65 16.20
C SER A 243 7.29 -13.88 16.78
N VAL A 244 6.44 -13.35 15.90
CA VAL A 244 5.26 -12.59 16.31
C VAL A 244 4.03 -13.48 16.38
N ALA A 245 3.80 -14.29 15.34
CA ALA A 245 2.67 -15.21 15.32
C ALA A 245 2.83 -16.26 14.20
N HIS A 246 2.11 -17.39 14.34
CA HIS A 246 1.95 -18.35 13.26
C HIS A 246 0.86 -17.83 12.33
N LEU A 247 1.22 -17.38 11.12
CA LEU A 247 0.32 -16.62 10.28
C LEU A 247 0.47 -16.98 8.81
N GLY A 248 -0.54 -17.72 8.30
CA GLY A 248 -0.86 -17.69 6.89
C GLY A 248 -2.05 -16.75 6.71
N TYR A 249 -1.87 -15.45 6.91
CA TYR A 249 -2.93 -14.47 6.67
C TYR A 249 -2.84 -13.89 5.27
N ASP A 250 -4.00 -13.50 4.75
CA ASP A 250 -4.12 -12.96 3.40
C ASP A 250 -3.72 -11.49 3.36
N GLU A 251 -3.97 -10.75 4.46
CA GLU A 251 -3.65 -9.33 4.54
C GLU A 251 -3.24 -8.91 5.96
N TYR A 252 -2.38 -7.90 6.06
CA TYR A 252 -1.92 -7.30 7.31
C TYR A 252 -2.08 -5.80 7.30
N CYS A 253 -2.46 -5.24 8.46
CA CYS A 253 -2.42 -3.82 8.73
C CYS A 253 -1.48 -3.56 9.90
N PHE A 254 -0.46 -2.75 9.66
CA PHE A 254 0.51 -2.31 10.66
C PHE A 254 0.18 -0.87 11.04
N SER A 255 0.23 -0.55 12.33
CA SER A 255 -0.02 0.81 12.83
C SER A 255 1.09 1.23 13.79
N GLU A 256 1.55 2.46 13.66
CA GLU A 256 2.47 3.09 14.62
C GLU A 256 1.75 3.57 15.89
N GLU A 257 0.43 3.62 15.87
CA GLU A 257 -0.38 4.06 17.00
C GLU A 257 -0.57 2.96 18.06
N THR A 258 -0.24 1.70 17.72
CA THR A 258 -0.48 0.54 18.59
C THR A 258 0.65 -0.46 18.51
N ASP A 259 0.82 -1.25 19.56
CA ASP A 259 1.68 -2.45 19.58
C ASP A 259 0.99 -3.69 18.97
N TYR A 260 -0.09 -3.49 18.22
CA TYR A 260 -0.84 -4.56 17.59
C TYR A 260 -0.61 -4.60 16.08
N ILE A 261 -0.68 -5.81 15.54
CA ILE A 261 -0.87 -6.04 14.11
C ILE A 261 -2.33 -6.47 13.92
N PHE A 262 -2.99 -5.93 12.93
CA PHE A 262 -4.28 -6.44 12.49
C PHE A 262 -4.05 -7.32 11.26
N ALA A 263 -4.79 -8.42 11.20
CA ALA A 263 -4.66 -9.38 10.12
C ALA A 263 -6.02 -9.90 9.69
N SER A 264 -6.20 -10.11 8.40
CA SER A 264 -7.35 -10.80 7.83
C SER A 264 -6.93 -12.19 7.37
N TYR A 265 -7.76 -13.16 7.67
CA TYR A 265 -7.58 -14.54 7.29
C TYR A 265 -8.84 -15.08 6.61
N VAL A 266 -8.67 -15.66 5.46
CA VAL A 266 -9.74 -16.33 4.72
C VAL A 266 -9.49 -17.83 4.79
N ASN A 267 -10.43 -18.56 5.43
CA ASN A 267 -10.41 -20.01 5.46
C ASN A 267 -11.71 -20.53 4.85
N ASP A 268 -11.59 -21.39 3.86
CA ASP A 268 -12.74 -22.01 3.18
C ASP A 268 -13.59 -22.88 4.12
N THR A 269 -13.03 -23.32 5.28
CA THR A 269 -13.72 -24.17 6.25
C THR A 269 -14.41 -23.41 7.38
N ASP A 270 -13.83 -22.29 7.84
CA ASP A 270 -14.26 -21.56 9.04
C ASP A 270 -14.84 -20.18 8.73
N GLY A 271 -14.82 -19.73 7.45
CA GLY A 271 -15.33 -18.43 7.02
C GLY A 271 -14.36 -17.26 7.21
N GLY A 272 -13.20 -17.48 7.83
CA GLY A 272 -12.19 -16.44 8.04
C GLY A 272 -12.48 -15.50 9.21
N GLY A 273 -11.74 -14.38 9.27
CA GLY A 273 -11.94 -13.36 10.31
C GLY A 273 -10.91 -12.25 10.30
N VAL A 274 -11.26 -11.16 10.96
CA VAL A 274 -10.36 -10.04 11.27
C VAL A 274 -9.82 -10.24 12.68
N TYR A 275 -8.50 -10.24 12.80
CA TYR A 275 -7.80 -10.50 14.05
C TYR A 275 -6.94 -9.33 14.47
N ARG A 276 -6.83 -9.13 15.77
CA ARG A 276 -5.79 -8.34 16.41
C ARG A 276 -4.75 -9.29 16.99
N ILE A 277 -3.49 -8.99 16.78
CA ILE A 277 -2.33 -9.76 17.24
C ILE A 277 -1.46 -8.86 18.10
N ASP A 278 -1.25 -9.24 19.34
CA ASP A 278 -0.33 -8.59 20.25
C ASP A 278 1.11 -8.98 19.87
N THR A 279 1.95 -8.01 19.53
CA THR A 279 3.30 -8.27 19.03
C THR A 279 4.28 -8.78 20.08
N ALA A 280 4.00 -8.53 21.37
CA ALA A 280 4.85 -8.98 22.47
C ALA A 280 4.55 -10.40 22.89
N SER A 281 3.28 -10.79 22.95
CA SER A 281 2.84 -12.12 23.40
C SER A 281 2.53 -13.09 22.28
N GLY A 282 2.34 -12.63 21.05
CA GLY A 282 1.81 -13.39 19.92
C GLY A 282 0.33 -13.79 20.08
N THR A 283 -0.34 -13.26 21.10
CA THR A 283 -1.75 -13.59 21.36
C THR A 283 -2.64 -12.96 20.32
N ARG A 284 -3.52 -13.77 19.75
CA ARG A 284 -4.52 -13.31 18.76
C ARG A 284 -5.92 -13.23 19.36
N LYS A 285 -6.66 -12.20 18.97
CA LYS A 285 -8.07 -12.02 19.31
C LYS A 285 -8.87 -11.81 18.03
N LEU A 286 -9.94 -12.58 17.85
CA LEU A 286 -10.93 -12.35 16.78
C LEU A 286 -11.70 -11.06 17.10
N LEU A 287 -11.72 -10.12 16.16
CA LEU A 287 -12.45 -8.85 16.23
C LEU A 287 -13.78 -8.93 15.48
N ALA A 288 -13.77 -9.55 14.29
CA ALA A 288 -14.95 -9.71 13.46
C ALA A 288 -14.87 -11.00 12.63
N PRO A 289 -16.01 -11.70 12.40
CA PRO A 289 -16.05 -12.90 11.56
C PRO A 289 -16.23 -12.54 10.07
N ASP A 290 -15.49 -11.54 9.60
CA ASP A 290 -15.62 -11.01 8.25
C ASP A 290 -14.42 -11.38 7.39
N ARG A 291 -14.64 -11.48 6.09
CA ARG A 291 -13.57 -11.44 5.10
C ARG A 291 -13.24 -9.96 4.86
N ALA A 292 -12.08 -9.54 5.32
CA ALA A 292 -11.67 -8.16 5.22
C ALA A 292 -10.53 -8.00 4.22
N GLU A 293 -10.62 -6.95 3.43
CA GLU A 293 -9.59 -6.48 2.52
C GLU A 293 -9.26 -5.01 2.82
N ARG A 294 -8.04 -4.57 2.47
CA ARG A 294 -7.61 -3.17 2.55
C ARG A 294 -7.85 -2.54 3.91
N MET A 295 -7.32 -3.16 4.93
CA MET A 295 -7.44 -2.71 6.31
C MET A 295 -6.62 -1.46 6.57
N VAL A 296 -7.19 -0.52 7.31
CA VAL A 296 -6.53 0.70 7.76
C VAL A 296 -6.90 1.00 9.22
N TYR A 297 -5.90 1.23 10.07
CA TYR A 297 -6.15 1.62 11.46
C TYR A 297 -6.01 3.14 11.61
N TYR A 298 -7.03 3.79 12.16
CA TYR A 298 -7.08 5.23 12.31
C TYR A 298 -7.97 5.63 13.49
N ASP A 299 -7.47 6.55 14.33
CA ASP A 299 -8.20 7.15 15.46
C ASP A 299 -8.95 6.13 16.32
N GLY A 300 -8.26 5.06 16.71
CA GLY A 300 -8.81 4.02 17.60
C GLY A 300 -9.73 3.01 16.92
N TRP A 301 -9.86 3.00 15.59
CA TRP A 301 -10.69 2.08 14.85
C TRP A 301 -9.92 1.38 13.73
N LEU A 302 -10.22 0.11 13.51
CA LEU A 302 -9.81 -0.61 12.32
C LEU A 302 -10.91 -0.50 11.27
N TYR A 303 -10.63 0.18 10.17
CA TYR A 303 -11.49 0.23 8.98
C TYR A 303 -11.09 -0.84 8.00
N TYR A 304 -12.05 -1.44 7.30
CA TYR A 304 -11.79 -2.48 6.31
C TYR A 304 -12.91 -2.58 5.29
N ILE A 305 -12.57 -3.01 4.09
CA ILE A 305 -13.53 -3.40 3.07
C ILE A 305 -14.02 -4.81 3.41
N ASN A 306 -15.32 -4.99 3.58
CA ASN A 306 -15.92 -6.26 3.93
C ASN A 306 -16.39 -7.02 2.67
N ASP A 307 -15.56 -7.94 2.18
CA ASP A 307 -15.88 -8.79 1.04
C ASP A 307 -17.15 -9.63 1.30
N SER A 308 -17.39 -10.07 2.54
CA SER A 308 -18.60 -10.81 2.91
C SER A 308 -19.90 -10.00 2.82
N GLN A 309 -19.78 -8.66 2.70
CA GLN A 309 -20.90 -7.71 2.66
C GLN A 309 -20.80 -6.77 1.45
N LEU A 310 -20.61 -7.36 0.25
CA LEU A 310 -20.58 -6.63 -1.03
C LEU A 310 -19.53 -5.52 -1.08
N PHE A 311 -18.36 -5.76 -0.52
CA PHE A 311 -17.25 -4.79 -0.49
C PHE A 311 -17.58 -3.46 0.18
N SER A 312 -18.56 -3.43 1.07
CA SER A 312 -18.92 -2.24 1.86
C SER A 312 -17.86 -1.92 2.91
N LEU A 313 -17.80 -0.66 3.36
CA LEU A 313 -16.84 -0.22 4.37
C LEU A 313 -17.37 -0.45 5.78
N TRP A 314 -16.59 -1.14 6.56
CA TRP A 314 -16.86 -1.41 7.96
C TRP A 314 -15.76 -0.88 8.86
N ARG A 315 -16.06 -0.71 10.13
CA ARG A 315 -15.05 -0.51 11.16
C ARG A 315 -15.33 -1.38 12.38
N VAL A 316 -14.25 -1.72 13.08
CA VAL A 316 -14.33 -2.48 14.34
C VAL A 316 -13.36 -1.87 15.36
N SER A 317 -13.78 -1.81 16.63
CA SER A 317 -12.90 -1.38 17.71
C SER A 317 -11.81 -2.44 17.99
N PRO A 318 -10.61 -2.05 18.49
CA PRO A 318 -9.50 -2.98 18.74
C PRO A 318 -9.80 -4.05 19.77
N ASP A 319 -10.83 -3.84 20.61
CA ASP A 319 -11.34 -4.84 21.55
C ASP A 319 -12.44 -5.73 20.94
N GLY A 320 -12.90 -5.46 19.71
CA GLY A 320 -13.95 -6.21 19.02
C GLY A 320 -15.36 -6.02 19.60
N GLU A 321 -15.56 -5.10 20.56
CA GLU A 321 -16.86 -4.89 21.20
C GLU A 321 -17.84 -4.08 20.34
N LYS A 322 -17.29 -3.23 19.47
CA LYS A 322 -18.08 -2.38 18.58
C LYS A 322 -17.70 -2.66 17.13
N ARG A 323 -18.71 -2.91 16.31
CA ARG A 323 -18.56 -3.16 14.87
C ARG A 323 -19.75 -2.56 14.14
N GLU A 324 -19.50 -1.79 13.08
CA GLU A 324 -20.55 -1.15 12.30
C GLU A 324 -20.17 -0.93 10.85
N CYS A 325 -21.17 -0.95 9.97
CA CYS A 325 -21.03 -0.49 8.60
C CYS A 325 -21.05 1.04 8.59
N VAL A 326 -20.03 1.66 8.02
CA VAL A 326 -19.90 3.14 7.93
C VAL A 326 -20.21 3.67 6.53
N CYS A 327 -20.15 2.81 5.51
CA CYS A 327 -20.56 3.13 4.15
C CYS A 327 -21.03 1.86 3.45
N SER A 328 -22.20 1.92 2.83
CA SER A 328 -22.78 0.78 2.10
C SER A 328 -22.40 0.74 0.62
N ASP A 329 -21.65 1.75 0.12
CA ASP A 329 -21.17 1.75 -1.25
C ASP A 329 -20.23 0.57 -1.49
N MET A 330 -20.25 0.02 -2.69
CA MET A 330 -19.26 -0.97 -3.10
C MET A 330 -17.92 -0.28 -3.37
N ILE A 331 -16.94 -0.58 -2.50
CA ILE A 331 -15.61 0.06 -2.55
C ILE A 331 -14.66 -0.80 -3.36
N SER A 332 -13.95 -0.18 -4.29
CA SER A 332 -12.91 -0.86 -5.06
C SER A 332 -11.77 -1.35 -4.16
N SER A 333 -11.45 -2.63 -4.28
CA SER A 333 -10.28 -3.22 -3.60
C SER A 333 -8.97 -3.04 -4.38
N ALA A 334 -9.01 -2.39 -5.53
CA ALA A 334 -7.83 -2.15 -6.37
C ALA A 334 -6.81 -1.23 -5.68
N GLN A 335 -7.30 -0.24 -4.93
CA GLN A 335 -6.47 0.67 -4.13
C GLN A 335 -6.96 0.69 -2.67
N PRO A 336 -6.06 0.75 -1.69
CA PRO A 336 -6.47 0.91 -0.30
C PRO A 336 -7.14 2.28 -0.10
N PRO A 337 -8.21 2.36 0.71
CA PRO A 337 -8.74 3.63 1.16
C PRO A 337 -7.70 4.41 1.96
N ASP A 338 -7.71 5.73 1.84
CA ASP A 338 -6.81 6.62 2.57
C ASP A 338 -7.55 7.52 3.55
N MET A 339 -6.88 7.82 4.65
CA MET A 339 -7.39 8.73 5.67
C MET A 339 -6.68 10.08 5.57
N ALA A 340 -7.45 11.13 5.31
CA ALA A 340 -6.91 12.47 5.22
C ALA A 340 -7.93 13.51 5.73
N ASP A 341 -7.53 14.39 6.66
CA ASP A 341 -8.31 15.54 7.16
C ASP A 341 -9.71 15.19 7.68
N GLY A 342 -9.85 14.09 8.41
CA GLY A 342 -11.15 13.63 8.93
C GLY A 342 -12.07 13.00 7.89
N TYR A 343 -11.51 12.69 6.72
CA TYR A 343 -12.20 11.98 5.65
C TYR A 343 -11.46 10.68 5.30
N LEU A 344 -12.24 9.69 4.87
CA LEU A 344 -11.73 8.51 4.18
C LEU A 344 -11.98 8.68 2.68
N TYR A 345 -10.93 8.53 1.88
CA TYR A 345 -10.98 8.61 0.42
C TYR A 345 -10.99 7.20 -0.17
N TYR A 346 -11.90 6.94 -1.12
CA TYR A 346 -12.08 5.62 -1.72
C TYR A 346 -12.64 5.71 -3.14
N PHE A 347 -12.49 4.66 -3.92
CA PHE A 347 -13.14 4.53 -5.23
C PHE A 347 -14.45 3.77 -5.06
N ASN A 348 -15.54 4.34 -5.57
CA ASN A 348 -16.89 3.80 -5.48
C ASN A 348 -17.21 3.01 -6.74
N ASP A 349 -17.25 1.67 -6.66
CA ASP A 349 -17.54 0.81 -7.79
C ASP A 349 -19.03 0.80 -8.18
N ASP A 350 -19.94 1.22 -7.32
CA ASP A 350 -21.34 1.49 -7.66
C ASP A 350 -21.50 2.71 -8.55
N ASP A 351 -20.51 3.62 -8.59
CA ASP A 351 -20.48 4.81 -9.44
C ASP A 351 -19.21 4.83 -10.31
N GLU A 352 -19.01 3.78 -11.09
CA GLU A 352 -17.93 3.68 -12.07
C GLU A 352 -16.51 3.89 -11.51
N SER A 353 -16.27 3.51 -10.27
CA SER A 353 -14.99 3.69 -9.55
C SER A 353 -14.51 5.14 -9.48
N ARG A 354 -15.44 6.08 -9.36
CA ARG A 354 -15.17 7.50 -9.09
C ARG A 354 -14.57 7.66 -7.71
N ILE A 355 -13.76 8.71 -7.54
CA ILE A 355 -13.21 9.05 -6.22
C ILE A 355 -14.25 9.75 -5.34
N TYR A 356 -14.45 9.18 -4.15
CA TYR A 356 -15.32 9.70 -3.11
C TYR A 356 -14.54 10.03 -1.85
N ARG A 357 -15.06 10.93 -1.03
CA ARG A 357 -14.66 11.09 0.35
C ARG A 357 -15.82 10.85 1.29
N LEU A 358 -15.59 10.06 2.33
CA LEU A 358 -16.52 9.81 3.42
C LEU A 358 -16.09 10.65 4.63
N SER A 359 -16.96 11.50 5.12
CA SER A 359 -16.73 12.24 6.38
C SER A 359 -16.75 11.27 7.57
N LEU A 360 -15.70 11.25 8.38
CA LEU A 360 -15.63 10.41 9.58
C LEU A 360 -16.48 10.95 10.74
N ALA A 361 -16.99 12.20 10.63
CA ALA A 361 -17.82 12.82 11.64
C ALA A 361 -19.31 12.40 11.55
N ASP A 362 -19.84 12.20 10.33
CA ASP A 362 -21.25 11.92 10.10
C ASP A 362 -21.51 10.83 9.04
N PHE A 363 -20.45 10.19 8.55
CA PHE A 363 -20.48 9.11 7.55
C PHE A 363 -21.21 9.46 6.25
N LYS A 364 -21.11 10.72 5.82
CA LYS A 364 -21.65 11.13 4.54
C LYS A 364 -20.59 11.08 3.46
N SER A 365 -20.93 10.39 2.39
CA SER A 365 -20.13 10.28 1.17
C SER A 365 -20.39 11.43 0.22
N THR A 366 -19.32 11.88 -0.45
CA THR A 366 -19.39 12.95 -1.47
C THR A 366 -18.41 12.64 -2.59
N CYS A 367 -18.87 12.62 -3.84
CA CYS A 367 -18.01 12.51 -5.00
C CYS A 367 -17.11 13.74 -5.13
N VAL A 368 -15.80 13.52 -5.26
CA VAL A 368 -14.79 14.58 -5.40
C VAL A 368 -14.01 14.47 -6.71
N GLU A 369 -14.46 13.63 -7.63
CA GLU A 369 -13.85 13.48 -8.95
C GLU A 369 -13.72 14.83 -9.67
N TYR A 370 -12.57 15.04 -10.31
CA TYR A 370 -12.36 16.16 -11.21
C TYR A 370 -13.06 15.85 -12.54
N GLU A 371 -14.06 16.65 -12.88
CA GLU A 371 -14.74 16.61 -14.17
C GLU A 371 -14.33 17.83 -14.98
N PHE A 372 -13.91 17.61 -16.22
CA PHE A 372 -13.72 18.71 -17.15
C PHE A 372 -15.09 19.26 -17.51
N LEU A 373 -15.40 20.44 -17.04
CA LEU A 373 -16.57 21.19 -17.50
C LEU A 373 -16.31 21.59 -18.96
N ALA A 374 -16.91 20.83 -19.91
CA ALA A 374 -16.84 21.08 -21.33
C ALA A 374 -17.58 22.40 -21.69
#